data_e2612651dbeefcdd7221315d820260da
#
_entry.id   e2612651dbeefcdd7221315d820260da
#
_cell.length_a   1.000
_cell.length_b   1.000
_cell.length_c   1.000
_cell.angle_alpha   90.00
_cell.angle_beta   90.00
_cell.angle_gamma   90.00
#
_symmetry.space_group_name_H-M   'P 1'
#
loop_
_entity.id
_entity.type
_entity.pdbx_description
1 polymer ?
#
loop_
_entity_poly.entity_id
_entity_poly.type
_entity_poly.pdbx_seq_one_letter_code
_entity_poly.pdbx_strand_id
1 'polypeptide(L)'
;MSTSAAVSDKPVAAAPEAKIRVENLDVFYGTFQALKKVSFDIPPRKITALIGPSGCGKSTLLRCFNRMNDGVRAFRAAGRILLDGRDIRERGTDLTQLRKKVGMVFQRPNPFPLTVFENVAYGPRVHGVRNGQVVESVEKSLRATGLWDDVKDRLQANALSLSAEQQQRLCISRLLAVQPEVLLMDEPCSALDPIATAKVEELMQELKKDYTIVIVTHNMQQASRSSDLCGFMWLGELVEVGPTTVIFTKPKHKQTEGYVTGRFG
;
A
#
# COMPACT_ATOMS: atom_id res chain seq x y z
N MET A 1 51.42 34.65 -13.10
CA MET A 1 50.58 34.51 -11.88
C MET A 1 49.23 33.93 -12.33
N SER A 2 49.10 32.59 -12.30
CA SER A 2 47.87 31.89 -12.68
C SER A 2 47.10 31.53 -11.44
N THR A 3 45.92 32.12 -11.26
CA THR A 3 44.98 31.81 -10.19
C THR A 3 44.10 30.63 -10.65
N SER A 4 44.37 29.47 -10.06
CA SER A 4 43.51 28.28 -10.20
C SER A 4 42.23 28.49 -9.35
N ALA A 5 41.09 28.53 -10.00
CA ALA A 5 39.79 28.55 -9.33
C ALA A 5 39.46 27.12 -8.87
N ALA A 6 39.38 26.93 -7.55
CA ALA A 6 38.91 25.70 -6.94
C ALA A 6 37.41 25.52 -7.21
N VAL A 7 37.06 24.46 -7.93
CA VAL A 7 35.69 24.00 -8.11
C VAL A 7 35.25 23.40 -6.79
N SER A 8 34.27 24.06 -6.13
CA SER A 8 33.64 23.59 -4.91
C SER A 8 32.70 22.43 -5.27
N ASP A 9 33.14 21.23 -4.92
CA ASP A 9 32.32 20.01 -4.98
C ASP A 9 31.26 20.07 -3.86
N LYS A 10 30.06 20.58 -4.17
CA LYS A 10 28.91 20.48 -3.26
C LYS A 10 28.49 19.03 -3.20
N PRO A 11 28.34 18.43 -2.01
CA PRO A 11 27.84 17.08 -1.90
C PRO A 11 26.42 17.01 -2.52
N VAL A 12 26.27 16.16 -3.53
CA VAL A 12 24.98 15.80 -4.09
C VAL A 12 24.14 15.27 -2.93
N ALA A 13 23.01 15.92 -2.62
CA ALA A 13 22.09 15.47 -1.59
C ALA A 13 21.75 14.02 -1.88
N ALA A 14 22.04 13.12 -0.93
CA ALA A 14 21.68 11.71 -1.02
C ALA A 14 20.18 11.60 -1.33
N ALA A 15 19.83 10.86 -2.38
CA ALA A 15 18.45 10.61 -2.73
C ALA A 15 17.74 10.04 -1.48
N PRO A 16 16.51 10.47 -1.17
CA PRO A 16 15.81 10.03 0.04
C PRO A 16 15.79 8.50 0.04
N GLU A 17 16.21 7.92 1.17
CA GLU A 17 16.29 6.48 1.34
C GLU A 17 14.92 5.85 1.10
N ALA A 18 14.83 4.87 0.20
CA ALA A 18 13.56 4.24 -0.15
C ALA A 18 13.01 3.45 1.06
N LYS A 19 11.72 3.56 1.36
CA LYS A 19 11.05 2.72 2.36
C LYS A 19 10.98 1.27 1.92
N ILE A 20 10.62 1.07 0.64
CA ILE A 20 10.69 -0.24 -0.02
C ILE A 20 11.49 -0.07 -1.32
N ARG A 21 12.45 -0.95 -1.54
CA ARG A 21 13.17 -1.08 -2.81
C ARG A 21 12.96 -2.44 -3.40
N VAL A 22 12.56 -2.48 -4.66
CA VAL A 22 12.39 -3.71 -5.43
C VAL A 22 13.51 -3.81 -6.44
N GLU A 23 14.19 -4.95 -6.48
CA GLU A 23 15.34 -5.17 -7.36
C GLU A 23 15.18 -6.46 -8.16
N ASN A 24 15.00 -6.32 -9.48
CA ASN A 24 14.90 -7.41 -10.45
C ASN A 24 13.93 -8.53 -10.01
N LEU A 25 12.74 -8.15 -9.52
CA LEU A 25 11.78 -9.09 -9.02
C LEU A 25 11.08 -9.85 -10.15
N ASP A 26 11.31 -11.16 -10.19
CA ASP A 26 10.57 -12.13 -11.00
C ASP A 26 9.62 -12.91 -10.10
N VAL A 27 8.39 -13.13 -10.53
CA VAL A 27 7.39 -13.95 -9.80
C VAL A 27 6.74 -14.95 -10.73
N PHE A 28 6.62 -16.19 -10.24
CA PHE A 28 6.01 -17.29 -10.97
C PHE A 28 4.93 -18.00 -10.13
N TYR A 29 3.87 -18.42 -10.77
CA TYR A 29 2.90 -19.38 -10.28
C TYR A 29 2.94 -20.62 -11.17
N GLY A 30 3.62 -21.67 -10.73
CA GLY A 30 3.95 -22.82 -11.57
C GLY A 30 4.82 -22.42 -12.76
N THR A 31 4.31 -22.59 -13.98
CA THR A 31 4.99 -22.18 -15.23
C THR A 31 4.67 -20.75 -15.66
N PHE A 32 3.62 -20.14 -15.11
CA PHE A 32 3.20 -18.78 -15.48
C PHE A 32 4.05 -17.74 -14.77
N GLN A 33 4.70 -16.86 -15.55
CA GLN A 33 5.47 -15.72 -15.03
C GLN A 33 4.55 -14.52 -14.88
N ALA A 34 4.25 -14.17 -13.63
CA ALA A 34 3.36 -13.06 -13.28
C ALA A 34 4.06 -11.70 -13.19
N LEU A 35 5.34 -11.67 -12.80
CA LEU A 35 6.17 -10.45 -12.78
C LEU A 35 7.51 -10.73 -13.46
N LYS A 36 8.04 -9.71 -14.17
CA LYS A 36 9.24 -9.80 -14.98
C LYS A 36 10.20 -8.67 -14.65
N LYS A 37 11.29 -8.98 -13.94
CA LYS A 37 12.40 -8.07 -13.59
C LYS A 37 11.95 -6.69 -13.08
N VAL A 38 10.89 -6.66 -12.27
CA VAL A 38 10.36 -5.41 -11.71
C VAL A 38 11.40 -4.77 -10.78
N SER A 39 11.72 -3.50 -11.02
CA SER A 39 12.67 -2.73 -10.20
C SER A 39 12.18 -1.30 -10.03
N PHE A 40 12.01 -0.84 -8.78
CA PHE A 40 11.68 0.54 -8.45
C PHE A 40 11.77 0.79 -6.94
N ASP A 41 11.74 2.08 -6.57
CA ASP A 41 11.77 2.54 -5.20
C ASP A 41 10.42 3.14 -4.79
N ILE A 42 9.99 2.84 -3.56
CA ILE A 42 8.82 3.43 -2.90
C ILE A 42 9.35 4.34 -1.78
N PRO A 43 9.18 5.66 -1.89
CA PRO A 43 9.66 6.59 -0.87
C PRO A 43 8.82 6.53 0.40
N PRO A 44 9.40 6.87 1.57
CA PRO A 44 8.67 6.91 2.84
C PRO A 44 7.61 8.04 2.84
N ARG A 45 6.50 7.80 3.55
CA ARG A 45 5.42 8.78 3.79
C ARG A 45 4.89 9.43 2.51
N LYS A 46 4.71 8.62 1.49
CA LYS A 46 4.12 8.97 0.20
C LYS A 46 3.10 7.91 -0.19
N ILE A 47 2.18 8.30 -1.06
CA ILE A 47 1.25 7.37 -1.70
C ILE A 47 1.82 6.99 -3.06
N THR A 48 2.13 5.72 -3.25
CA THR A 48 2.53 5.16 -4.55
C THR A 48 1.38 4.35 -5.13
N ALA A 49 0.86 4.76 -6.27
CA ALA A 49 -0.18 4.02 -7.00
C ALA A 49 0.43 3.08 -8.04
N LEU A 50 -0.09 1.87 -8.12
CA LEU A 50 0.18 0.93 -9.20
C LEU A 50 -1.07 0.83 -10.07
N ILE A 51 -0.96 1.24 -11.34
CA ILE A 51 -2.05 1.22 -12.33
C ILE A 51 -1.73 0.26 -13.47
N GLY A 52 -2.73 -0.11 -14.24
CA GLY A 52 -2.62 -1.00 -15.40
C GLY A 52 -3.85 -1.90 -15.54
N PRO A 53 -4.01 -2.60 -16.66
CA PRO A 53 -5.16 -3.45 -16.92
C PRO A 53 -5.27 -4.61 -15.93
N SER A 54 -6.46 -5.23 -15.89
CA SER A 54 -6.69 -6.42 -15.07
C SER A 54 -5.73 -7.55 -15.47
N GLY A 55 -5.21 -8.28 -14.46
CA GLY A 55 -4.29 -9.39 -14.68
C GLY A 55 -2.84 -9.01 -15.01
N CYS A 56 -2.46 -7.73 -15.08
CA CYS A 56 -1.07 -7.34 -15.38
C CYS A 56 -0.07 -7.51 -14.23
N GLY A 57 -0.48 -8.01 -13.05
CA GLY A 57 0.44 -8.34 -11.95
C GLY A 57 0.42 -7.39 -10.76
N LYS A 58 -0.39 -6.32 -10.72
CA LYS A 58 -0.44 -5.32 -9.64
C LYS A 58 -0.64 -5.91 -8.25
N SER A 59 -1.71 -6.68 -8.05
CA SER A 59 -2.00 -7.31 -6.75
C SER A 59 -0.96 -8.37 -6.40
N THR A 60 -0.36 -9.04 -7.39
CA THR A 60 0.77 -9.96 -7.18
C THR A 60 1.97 -9.20 -6.61
N LEU A 61 2.33 -8.06 -7.21
CA LEU A 61 3.43 -7.21 -6.74
C LEU A 61 3.14 -6.67 -5.33
N LEU A 62 1.92 -6.14 -5.09
CA LEU A 62 1.50 -5.63 -3.80
C LEU A 62 1.66 -6.68 -2.69
N ARG A 63 1.20 -7.91 -2.93
CA ARG A 63 1.28 -9.03 -1.97
C ARG A 63 2.69 -9.59 -1.77
N CYS A 64 3.65 -9.25 -2.64
CA CYS A 64 5.05 -9.58 -2.40
C CYS A 64 5.65 -8.77 -1.25
N PHE A 65 5.19 -7.53 -1.00
CA PHE A 65 5.76 -6.66 0.02
C PHE A 65 5.52 -7.15 1.46
N ASN A 66 4.52 -8.00 1.69
CA ASN A 66 4.27 -8.65 2.98
C ASN A 66 4.32 -10.19 2.91
N ARG A 67 4.83 -10.72 1.81
CA ARG A 67 4.99 -12.16 1.57
C ARG A 67 3.69 -12.98 1.69
N MET A 68 2.54 -12.37 1.34
CA MET A 68 1.27 -13.10 1.31
C MET A 68 1.21 -14.16 0.20
N ASN A 69 1.95 -13.97 -0.89
CA ASN A 69 2.01 -14.95 -1.97
C ASN A 69 2.71 -16.26 -1.57
N ASP A 70 3.51 -16.28 -0.51
CA ASP A 70 4.23 -17.47 -0.06
C ASP A 70 3.29 -18.65 0.29
N GLY A 71 2.04 -18.35 0.65
CA GLY A 71 1.01 -19.35 0.91
C GLY A 71 0.36 -19.95 -0.35
N VAL A 72 0.65 -19.41 -1.53
CA VAL A 72 0.06 -19.89 -2.79
C VAL A 72 0.87 -21.07 -3.32
N ARG A 73 0.16 -22.17 -3.66
CA ARG A 73 0.80 -23.38 -4.23
C ARG A 73 1.62 -23.02 -5.47
N ALA A 74 2.84 -23.55 -5.54
CA ALA A 74 3.78 -23.35 -6.64
C ALA A 74 4.23 -21.88 -6.85
N PHE A 75 4.06 -21.01 -5.85
CA PHE A 75 4.65 -19.68 -5.87
C PHE A 75 6.17 -19.74 -5.80
N ARG A 76 6.83 -19.01 -6.69
CA ARG A 76 8.28 -18.80 -6.69
C ARG A 76 8.57 -17.36 -7.04
N ALA A 77 9.58 -16.79 -6.40
CA ALA A 77 10.05 -15.47 -6.73
C ALA A 77 11.59 -15.42 -6.71
N ALA A 78 12.19 -14.60 -7.58
CA ALA A 78 13.61 -14.28 -7.61
C ALA A 78 13.79 -12.75 -7.56
N GLY A 79 15.00 -12.26 -7.31
CA GLY A 79 15.24 -10.85 -7.03
C GLY A 79 15.12 -10.50 -5.55
N ARG A 80 15.15 -9.20 -5.21
CA ARG A 80 15.13 -8.74 -3.82
C ARG A 80 14.01 -7.73 -3.56
N ILE A 81 13.52 -7.71 -2.34
CA ILE A 81 12.61 -6.68 -1.84
C ILE A 81 13.16 -6.21 -0.50
N LEU A 82 13.65 -4.99 -0.47
CA LEU A 82 14.25 -4.40 0.71
C LEU A 82 13.22 -3.50 1.41
N LEU A 83 12.99 -3.74 2.69
CA LEU A 83 12.24 -2.85 3.60
C LEU A 83 13.25 -2.21 4.55
N ASP A 84 13.39 -0.89 4.53
CA ASP A 84 14.42 -0.17 5.28
C ASP A 84 15.83 -0.78 5.08
N GLY A 85 16.18 -1.11 3.83
CA GLY A 85 17.47 -1.67 3.46
C GLY A 85 17.67 -3.17 3.77
N ARG A 86 16.70 -3.85 4.42
CA ARG A 86 16.76 -5.28 4.74
C ARG A 86 15.92 -6.10 3.79
N ASP A 87 16.49 -7.15 3.21
CA ASP A 87 15.73 -8.04 2.33
C ASP A 87 14.70 -8.85 3.13
N ILE A 88 13.42 -8.60 2.85
CA ILE A 88 12.31 -9.30 3.51
C ILE A 88 12.21 -10.78 3.12
N ARG A 89 12.98 -11.22 2.13
CA ARG A 89 13.00 -12.60 1.62
C ARG A 89 14.17 -13.41 2.14
N GLU A 90 15.04 -12.80 2.96
CA GLU A 90 16.12 -13.52 3.62
C GLU A 90 15.60 -14.71 4.45
N ARG A 91 16.42 -15.75 4.50
CA ARG A 91 16.12 -16.96 5.28
C ARG A 91 16.07 -16.61 6.78
N GLY A 92 14.94 -16.93 7.42
CA GLY A 92 14.74 -16.62 8.85
C GLY A 92 13.98 -15.32 9.11
N THR A 93 13.52 -14.60 8.08
CA THR A 93 12.63 -13.43 8.26
C THR A 93 11.38 -13.84 9.05
N ASP A 94 11.13 -13.17 10.17
CA ASP A 94 9.91 -13.33 10.97
C ASP A 94 8.71 -12.72 10.21
N LEU A 95 7.86 -13.60 9.67
CA LEU A 95 6.68 -13.18 8.90
C LEU A 95 5.64 -12.47 9.76
N THR A 96 5.56 -12.77 11.05
CA THR A 96 4.62 -12.10 11.97
C THR A 96 5.03 -10.65 12.14
N GLN A 97 6.31 -10.40 12.40
CA GLN A 97 6.85 -9.04 12.50
C GLN A 97 6.80 -8.30 11.18
N LEU A 98 7.10 -8.95 10.05
CA LEU A 98 6.97 -8.34 8.73
C LEU A 98 5.54 -7.89 8.46
N ARG A 99 4.53 -8.75 8.70
CA ARG A 99 3.11 -8.45 8.45
C ARG A 99 2.52 -7.47 9.47
N LYS A 100 3.13 -7.32 10.65
CA LYS A 100 2.83 -6.25 11.57
C LYS A 100 3.28 -4.90 11.01
N LYS A 101 4.49 -4.82 10.44
CA LYS A 101 5.05 -3.60 9.84
C LYS A 101 4.39 -3.25 8.50
N VAL A 102 4.07 -4.24 7.69
CA VAL A 102 3.54 -4.11 6.32
C VAL A 102 2.15 -4.73 6.27
N GLY A 103 1.16 -3.96 6.66
CA GLY A 103 -0.22 -4.42 6.72
C GLY A 103 -0.97 -4.23 5.41
N MET A 104 -2.09 -4.95 5.24
CA MET A 104 -2.84 -4.96 3.99
C MET A 104 -4.33 -4.80 4.21
N VAL A 105 -4.94 -3.95 3.40
CA VAL A 105 -6.38 -3.78 3.22
C VAL A 105 -6.77 -4.39 1.88
N PHE A 106 -7.80 -5.23 1.88
CA PHE A 106 -8.24 -5.97 0.70
C PHE A 106 -9.32 -5.21 -0.08
N GLN A 107 -9.50 -5.60 -1.33
CA GLN A 107 -10.49 -5.04 -2.25
C GLN A 107 -11.91 -5.06 -1.69
N ARG A 108 -12.30 -6.16 -1.06
CA ARG A 108 -13.59 -6.26 -0.35
C ARG A 108 -13.36 -6.11 1.14
N PRO A 109 -14.12 -5.25 1.82
CA PRO A 109 -14.08 -5.19 3.27
C PRO A 109 -14.23 -6.60 3.87
N ASN A 110 -13.38 -6.92 4.83
CA ASN A 110 -13.38 -8.24 5.46
C ASN A 110 -13.32 -8.12 7.00
N PRO A 111 -14.28 -7.44 7.64
CA PRO A 111 -14.34 -7.44 9.08
C PRO A 111 -14.55 -8.86 9.60
N PHE A 112 -13.99 -9.15 10.77
CA PHE A 112 -14.28 -10.40 11.44
C PHE A 112 -15.74 -10.42 11.90
N PRO A 113 -16.42 -11.58 12.00
CA PRO A 113 -17.77 -11.72 12.53
C PRO A 113 -17.79 -11.53 14.05
N LEU A 114 -17.26 -10.40 14.49
CA LEU A 114 -17.06 -9.95 15.88
C LEU A 114 -17.67 -8.55 16.03
N THR A 115 -17.59 -7.98 17.23
CA THR A 115 -18.01 -6.60 17.45
C THR A 115 -17.08 -5.61 16.76
N VAL A 116 -17.50 -4.37 16.63
CA VAL A 116 -16.67 -3.26 16.13
C VAL A 116 -15.40 -3.15 17.00
N PHE A 117 -15.58 -3.16 18.33
CA PHE A 117 -14.45 -3.10 19.28
C PHE A 117 -13.48 -4.26 19.08
N GLU A 118 -13.98 -5.50 19.05
CA GLU A 118 -13.17 -6.70 18.94
C GLU A 118 -12.38 -6.77 17.62
N ASN A 119 -12.93 -6.25 16.52
CA ASN A 119 -12.22 -6.15 15.26
C ASN A 119 -10.93 -5.33 15.40
N VAL A 120 -11.00 -4.17 16.05
CA VAL A 120 -9.84 -3.27 16.19
C VAL A 120 -8.91 -3.77 17.30
N ALA A 121 -9.47 -4.31 18.40
CA ALA A 121 -8.72 -4.82 19.55
C ALA A 121 -7.94 -6.11 19.23
N TYR A 122 -8.32 -6.85 18.19
CA TYR A 122 -7.77 -8.16 17.86
C TYR A 122 -6.24 -8.13 17.69
N GLY A 123 -5.75 -7.24 16.83
CA GLY A 123 -4.32 -7.13 16.56
C GLY A 123 -3.49 -6.79 17.83
N PRO A 124 -3.79 -5.70 18.52
CA PRO A 124 -3.12 -5.37 19.79
C PRO A 124 -3.09 -6.51 20.79
N ARG A 125 -4.19 -7.23 20.98
CA ARG A 125 -4.24 -8.39 21.90
C ARG A 125 -3.33 -9.53 21.47
N VAL A 126 -3.37 -9.91 20.20
CA VAL A 126 -2.48 -10.94 19.62
C VAL A 126 -1.01 -10.58 19.82
N HIS A 127 -0.68 -9.29 19.79
CA HIS A 127 0.67 -8.79 20.03
C HIS A 127 0.99 -8.50 21.52
N GLY A 128 0.14 -8.93 22.46
CA GLY A 128 0.41 -8.86 23.89
C GLY A 128 0.28 -7.48 24.51
N VAL A 129 -0.46 -6.55 23.88
CA VAL A 129 -0.75 -5.22 24.44
C VAL A 129 -1.66 -5.37 25.67
N ARG A 130 -1.37 -4.64 26.74
CA ARG A 130 -2.17 -4.68 28.00
C ARG A 130 -3.57 -4.13 27.79
N ASN A 131 -4.58 -4.66 28.48
CA ASN A 131 -5.99 -4.32 28.27
C ASN A 131 -6.31 -2.82 28.30
N GLY A 132 -5.72 -2.05 29.22
CA GLY A 132 -5.93 -0.60 29.26
C GLY A 132 -5.43 0.13 27.98
N GLN A 133 -4.28 -0.27 27.49
CA GLN A 133 -3.72 0.27 26.24
C GLN A 133 -4.47 -0.21 24.98
N VAL A 134 -5.13 -1.38 25.05
CA VAL A 134 -5.98 -1.86 23.96
C VAL A 134 -7.16 -0.91 23.74
N VAL A 135 -7.83 -0.49 24.81
CA VAL A 135 -8.97 0.45 24.74
C VAL A 135 -8.55 1.77 24.09
N GLU A 136 -7.44 2.33 24.54
CA GLU A 136 -6.86 3.56 23.97
C GLU A 136 -6.49 3.39 22.49
N SER A 137 -5.86 2.26 22.13
CA SER A 137 -5.50 1.94 20.75
C SER A 137 -6.73 1.82 19.86
N VAL A 138 -7.82 1.21 20.35
CA VAL A 138 -9.10 1.10 19.62
C VAL A 138 -9.67 2.49 19.33
N GLU A 139 -9.82 3.33 20.37
CA GLU A 139 -10.36 4.68 20.18
C GLU A 139 -9.48 5.50 19.23
N LYS A 140 -8.17 5.53 19.46
CA LYS A 140 -7.21 6.24 18.60
C LYS A 140 -7.33 5.82 17.14
N SER A 141 -7.42 4.51 16.86
CA SER A 141 -7.50 3.98 15.52
C SER A 141 -8.83 4.29 14.83
N LEU A 142 -9.95 4.23 15.56
CA LEU A 142 -11.26 4.61 15.06
C LEU A 142 -11.36 6.11 14.79
N ARG A 143 -10.72 6.95 15.61
CA ARG A 143 -10.62 8.40 15.36
C ARG A 143 -9.77 8.70 14.14
N ALA A 144 -8.62 8.04 14.00
CA ALA A 144 -7.72 8.22 12.86
C ALA A 144 -8.36 7.90 11.51
N THR A 145 -9.37 7.03 11.49
CA THR A 145 -10.14 6.70 10.27
C THR A 145 -11.45 7.47 10.15
N GLY A 146 -11.73 8.42 11.07
CA GLY A 146 -12.98 9.16 11.11
C GLY A 146 -14.23 8.30 11.40
N LEU A 147 -14.04 7.06 11.87
CA LEU A 147 -15.16 6.14 12.14
C LEU A 147 -15.71 6.28 13.57
N TRP A 148 -14.96 6.90 14.48
CA TRP A 148 -15.30 6.98 15.91
C TRP A 148 -16.72 7.51 16.16
N ASP A 149 -17.07 8.65 15.58
CA ASP A 149 -18.35 9.30 15.85
C ASP A 149 -19.54 8.50 15.31
N ASP A 150 -19.32 7.68 14.28
CA ASP A 150 -20.34 6.78 13.74
C ASP A 150 -20.60 5.57 14.64
N VAL A 151 -19.63 5.14 15.46
CA VAL A 151 -19.68 3.84 16.15
C VAL A 151 -19.47 3.89 17.68
N LYS A 152 -19.07 5.03 18.25
CA LYS A 152 -18.75 5.15 19.70
C LYS A 152 -19.83 4.65 20.64
N ASP A 153 -21.10 4.84 20.30
CA ASP A 153 -22.26 4.42 21.10
C ASP A 153 -22.70 2.97 20.79
N ARG A 154 -22.04 2.29 19.83
CA ARG A 154 -22.36 0.92 19.42
C ARG A 154 -21.12 0.05 19.17
N LEU A 155 -20.06 0.26 19.94
CA LEU A 155 -18.83 -0.52 19.83
C LEU A 155 -19.02 -2.04 19.99
N GLN A 156 -20.09 -2.44 20.69
CA GLN A 156 -20.46 -3.85 20.90
C GLN A 156 -21.37 -4.40 19.78
N ALA A 157 -21.78 -3.59 18.80
CA ALA A 157 -22.56 -4.07 17.68
C ALA A 157 -21.70 -4.95 16.76
N ASN A 158 -22.36 -5.89 16.06
CA ASN A 158 -21.69 -6.74 15.07
C ASN A 158 -21.13 -5.89 13.93
N ALA A 159 -19.84 -6.04 13.63
CA ALA A 159 -19.17 -5.31 12.58
C ALA A 159 -19.77 -5.53 11.18
N LEU A 160 -20.39 -6.69 10.95
CA LEU A 160 -21.07 -7.00 9.67
C LEU A 160 -22.34 -6.18 9.45
N SER A 161 -22.91 -5.54 10.50
CA SER A 161 -24.07 -4.66 10.38
C SER A 161 -23.74 -3.24 9.90
N LEU A 162 -22.46 -2.90 9.79
CA LEU A 162 -21.98 -1.61 9.28
C LEU A 162 -22.19 -1.50 7.76
N SER A 163 -22.29 -0.27 7.24
CA SER A 163 -22.27 -0.03 5.80
C SER A 163 -20.92 -0.47 5.19
N ALA A 164 -20.87 -0.72 3.87
CA ALA A 164 -19.66 -1.16 3.19
C ALA A 164 -18.50 -0.17 3.41
N GLU A 165 -18.77 1.13 3.38
CA GLU A 165 -17.78 2.18 3.64
C GLU A 165 -17.30 2.15 5.09
N GLN A 166 -18.21 2.00 6.07
CA GLN A 166 -17.86 1.87 7.48
C GLN A 166 -17.04 0.59 7.74
N GLN A 167 -17.38 -0.53 7.09
CA GLN A 167 -16.60 -1.75 7.15
C GLN A 167 -15.19 -1.56 6.59
N GLN A 168 -15.03 -0.80 5.51
CA GLN A 168 -13.72 -0.51 4.94
C GLN A 168 -12.88 0.33 5.90
N ARG A 169 -13.45 1.40 6.47
CA ARG A 169 -12.77 2.20 7.49
C ARG A 169 -12.44 1.38 8.75
N LEU A 170 -13.30 0.46 9.14
CA LEU A 170 -13.04 -0.47 10.24
C LEU A 170 -11.84 -1.39 9.95
N CYS A 171 -11.75 -1.92 8.72
CA CYS A 171 -10.59 -2.73 8.31
C CYS A 171 -9.29 -1.93 8.34
N ILE A 172 -9.34 -0.63 7.96
CA ILE A 172 -8.20 0.27 8.09
C ILE A 172 -7.89 0.53 9.58
N SER A 173 -8.91 0.81 10.43
CA SER A 173 -8.72 0.99 11.88
C SER A 173 -8.07 -0.22 12.53
N ARG A 174 -8.54 -1.44 12.19
CA ARG A 174 -7.94 -2.69 12.65
C ARG A 174 -6.46 -2.79 12.28
N LEU A 175 -6.09 -2.32 11.10
CA LEU A 175 -4.71 -2.30 10.65
C LEU A 175 -3.88 -1.26 11.41
N LEU A 176 -4.39 -0.03 11.58
CA LEU A 176 -3.69 1.04 12.30
C LEU A 176 -3.44 0.70 13.78
N ALA A 177 -4.31 -0.09 14.40
CA ALA A 177 -4.20 -0.47 15.81
C ALA A 177 -2.92 -1.25 16.15
N VAL A 178 -2.29 -1.91 15.17
CA VAL A 178 -0.99 -2.58 15.35
C VAL A 178 0.20 -1.71 14.99
N GLN A 179 -0.03 -0.43 14.66
CA GLN A 179 1.00 0.56 14.34
C GLN A 179 1.94 0.09 13.21
N PRO A 180 1.44 -0.16 12.01
CA PRO A 180 2.25 -0.55 10.87
C PRO A 180 3.16 0.62 10.42
N GLU A 181 4.10 0.34 9.54
CA GLU A 181 4.95 1.34 8.88
C GLU A 181 4.51 1.57 7.43
N VAL A 182 3.93 0.53 6.82
CA VAL A 182 3.45 0.53 5.43
C VAL A 182 2.02 0.00 5.35
N LEU A 183 1.18 0.69 4.62
CA LEU A 183 -0.19 0.31 4.32
C LEU A 183 -0.29 -0.12 2.85
N LEU A 184 -0.59 -1.38 2.61
CA LEU A 184 -0.89 -1.92 1.29
C LEU A 184 -2.41 -1.89 1.09
N MET A 185 -2.88 -1.32 -0.02
CA MET A 185 -4.31 -1.20 -0.32
C MET A 185 -4.60 -1.77 -1.71
N ASP A 186 -5.25 -2.93 -1.77
CA ASP A 186 -5.64 -3.59 -3.01
C ASP A 186 -7.04 -3.12 -3.40
N GLU A 187 -7.15 -2.17 -4.33
CA GLU A 187 -8.41 -1.59 -4.83
C GLU A 187 -9.39 -1.13 -3.72
N PRO A 188 -8.97 -0.30 -2.76
CA PRO A 188 -9.71 -0.05 -1.53
C PRO A 188 -11.07 0.62 -1.72
N CYS A 189 -11.35 1.18 -2.90
CA CYS A 189 -12.59 1.91 -3.20
C CYS A 189 -13.47 1.22 -4.27
N SER A 190 -13.08 0.04 -4.78
CA SER A 190 -13.77 -0.60 -5.91
C SER A 190 -15.24 -0.99 -5.63
N ALA A 191 -15.60 -1.18 -4.36
CA ALA A 191 -16.95 -1.54 -3.93
C ALA A 191 -17.73 -0.37 -3.30
N LEU A 192 -17.20 0.86 -3.40
CA LEU A 192 -17.75 2.05 -2.77
C LEU A 192 -18.40 2.98 -3.80
N ASP A 193 -19.44 3.70 -3.37
CA ASP A 193 -20.00 4.80 -4.15
C ASP A 193 -19.04 6.01 -4.21
N PRO A 194 -19.29 7.01 -5.06
CA PRO A 194 -18.40 8.16 -5.22
C PRO A 194 -18.16 8.97 -3.94
N ILE A 195 -19.19 9.11 -3.07
CA ILE A 195 -19.06 9.87 -1.82
C ILE A 195 -18.19 9.12 -0.83
N ALA A 196 -18.42 7.81 -0.67
CA ALA A 196 -17.62 6.93 0.15
C ALA A 196 -16.15 6.84 -0.36
N THR A 197 -15.97 6.80 -1.68
CA THR A 197 -14.65 6.85 -2.31
C THR A 197 -13.88 8.12 -1.94
N ALA A 198 -14.52 9.29 -2.03
CA ALA A 198 -13.89 10.56 -1.66
C ALA A 198 -13.42 10.56 -0.19
N LYS A 199 -14.23 10.04 0.74
CA LYS A 199 -13.85 9.91 2.16
C LYS A 199 -12.61 9.02 2.36
N VAL A 200 -12.50 7.90 1.64
CA VAL A 200 -11.31 7.03 1.72
C VAL A 200 -10.09 7.69 1.08
N GLU A 201 -10.26 8.45 -0.01
CA GLU A 201 -9.18 9.22 -0.63
C GLU A 201 -8.66 10.31 0.33
N GLU A 202 -9.54 11.07 0.99
CA GLU A 202 -9.18 12.05 2.01
C GLU A 202 -8.45 11.38 3.19
N LEU A 203 -8.97 10.26 3.68
CA LEU A 203 -8.33 9.47 4.72
C LEU A 203 -6.89 9.06 4.33
N MET A 204 -6.66 8.60 3.10
CA MET A 204 -5.32 8.26 2.64
C MET A 204 -4.38 9.47 2.64
N GLN A 205 -4.86 10.67 2.29
CA GLN A 205 -4.06 11.90 2.33
C GLN A 205 -3.67 12.28 3.78
N GLU A 206 -4.55 12.05 4.76
CA GLU A 206 -4.20 12.24 6.16
C GLU A 206 -3.20 11.18 6.65
N LEU A 207 -3.46 9.91 6.34
CA LEU A 207 -2.61 8.80 6.78
C LEU A 207 -1.19 8.85 6.20
N LYS A 208 -0.97 9.41 5.00
CA LYS A 208 0.39 9.49 4.42
C LYS A 208 1.35 10.35 5.21
N LYS A 209 0.85 11.19 6.11
CA LYS A 209 1.71 12.01 6.99
C LYS A 209 2.58 11.13 7.90
N ASP A 210 2.03 9.98 8.31
CA ASP A 210 2.67 9.06 9.25
C ASP A 210 3.06 7.73 8.60
N TYR A 211 2.36 7.31 7.54
CA TYR A 211 2.49 6.00 6.91
C TYR A 211 2.96 6.08 5.46
N THR A 212 3.69 5.08 5.02
CA THR A 212 3.93 4.84 3.59
C THR A 212 2.77 4.04 3.02
N ILE A 213 2.17 4.50 1.93
CA ILE A 213 0.97 3.86 1.35
C ILE A 213 1.30 3.36 -0.06
N VAL A 214 0.95 2.11 -0.34
CA VAL A 214 0.97 1.55 -1.70
C VAL A 214 -0.44 1.13 -2.06
N ILE A 215 -1.00 1.74 -3.09
CA ILE A 215 -2.35 1.45 -3.57
C ILE A 215 -2.30 0.80 -4.95
N VAL A 216 -3.07 -0.26 -5.13
CA VAL A 216 -3.42 -0.81 -6.45
C VAL A 216 -4.81 -0.31 -6.81
N THR A 217 -4.98 0.25 -7.99
CA THR A 217 -6.28 0.65 -8.50
C THR A 217 -6.34 0.55 -10.02
N HIS A 218 -7.52 0.23 -10.55
CA HIS A 218 -7.85 0.34 -11.96
C HIS A 218 -8.53 1.69 -12.29
N ASN A 219 -8.88 2.47 -11.27
CA ASN A 219 -9.47 3.79 -11.44
C ASN A 219 -8.36 4.86 -11.60
N MET A 220 -8.15 5.28 -12.85
CA MET A 220 -7.13 6.28 -13.19
C MET A 220 -7.37 7.63 -12.52
N GLN A 221 -8.64 8.04 -12.35
CA GLN A 221 -8.96 9.30 -11.68
C GLN A 221 -8.59 9.25 -10.20
N GLN A 222 -8.84 8.12 -9.52
CA GLN A 222 -8.41 7.89 -8.15
C GLN A 222 -6.88 7.97 -8.05
N ALA A 223 -6.15 7.23 -8.88
CA ALA A 223 -4.69 7.26 -8.88
C ALA A 223 -4.14 8.68 -9.08
N SER A 224 -4.71 9.42 -10.05
CA SER A 224 -4.29 10.80 -10.37
C SER A 224 -4.51 11.78 -9.21
N ARG A 225 -5.64 11.65 -8.45
CA ARG A 225 -5.94 12.55 -7.33
C ARG A 225 -5.22 12.16 -6.04
N SER A 226 -5.06 10.87 -5.80
CA SER A 226 -4.68 10.38 -4.47
C SER A 226 -3.20 10.07 -4.33
N SER A 227 -2.43 9.88 -5.40
CA SER A 227 -1.03 9.43 -5.29
C SER A 227 0.00 10.53 -5.54
N ASP A 228 1.17 10.37 -4.92
CA ASP A 228 2.35 11.19 -5.16
C ASP A 228 3.20 10.61 -6.31
N LEU A 229 3.31 9.26 -6.34
CA LEU A 229 3.98 8.51 -7.40
C LEU A 229 3.00 7.54 -8.04
N CYS A 230 3.24 7.27 -9.32
CA CYS A 230 2.45 6.31 -10.08
C CYS A 230 3.36 5.39 -10.88
N GLY A 231 3.13 4.07 -10.79
CA GLY A 231 3.76 3.04 -11.59
C GLY A 231 2.75 2.40 -12.54
N PHE A 232 3.03 2.41 -13.84
CA PHE A 232 2.22 1.74 -14.84
C PHE A 232 2.77 0.34 -15.11
N MET A 233 1.90 -0.66 -14.93
CA MET A 233 2.22 -2.08 -15.16
C MET A 233 1.50 -2.63 -16.38
N TRP A 234 2.23 -3.45 -17.17
CA TRP A 234 1.71 -4.11 -18.35
C TRP A 234 2.32 -5.51 -18.49
N LEU A 235 1.48 -6.55 -18.58
CA LEU A 235 1.90 -7.95 -18.80
C LEU A 235 3.06 -8.44 -17.90
N GLY A 236 3.01 -8.05 -16.62
CA GLY A 236 4.00 -8.43 -15.61
C GLY A 236 5.22 -7.50 -15.53
N GLU A 237 5.33 -6.50 -16.37
CA GLU A 237 6.42 -5.54 -16.41
C GLU A 237 6.00 -4.19 -15.80
N LEU A 238 6.91 -3.51 -15.12
CA LEU A 238 6.76 -2.11 -14.74
C LEU A 238 7.30 -1.26 -15.88
N VAL A 239 6.38 -0.75 -16.73
CA VAL A 239 6.73 0.00 -17.95
C VAL A 239 7.27 1.39 -17.62
N GLU A 240 6.65 2.07 -16.67
CA GLU A 240 7.02 3.42 -16.29
C GLU A 240 6.67 3.68 -14.83
N VAL A 241 7.53 4.43 -14.12
CA VAL A 241 7.27 4.92 -12.77
C VAL A 241 7.79 6.35 -12.63
N GLY A 242 7.03 7.20 -11.94
CA GLY A 242 7.42 8.60 -11.74
C GLY A 242 6.38 9.39 -10.95
N PRO A 243 6.60 10.70 -10.79
CA PRO A 243 5.60 11.59 -10.20
C PRO A 243 4.25 11.43 -10.90
N THR A 244 3.18 11.33 -10.14
CA THR A 244 1.82 11.09 -10.67
C THR A 244 1.43 12.12 -11.72
N THR A 245 1.74 13.40 -11.47
CA THR A 245 1.48 14.46 -12.44
C THR A 245 2.15 14.21 -13.79
N VAL A 246 3.40 13.69 -13.80
CA VAL A 246 4.13 13.39 -15.04
C VAL A 246 3.51 12.21 -15.78
N ILE A 247 3.19 11.12 -15.06
CA ILE A 247 2.57 9.91 -15.64
C ILE A 247 1.24 10.26 -16.34
N PHE A 248 0.44 11.17 -15.77
CA PHE A 248 -0.88 11.50 -16.30
C PHE A 248 -0.89 12.65 -17.32
N THR A 249 0.17 13.49 -17.40
CA THR A 249 0.20 14.63 -18.31
C THR A 249 1.24 14.53 -19.43
N LYS A 250 2.40 13.91 -19.13
CA LYS A 250 3.52 13.82 -20.07
C LYS A 250 4.31 12.51 -19.83
N PRO A 251 3.68 11.35 -19.99
CA PRO A 251 4.38 10.07 -19.86
C PRO A 251 5.47 9.92 -20.93
N LYS A 252 6.51 9.17 -20.60
CA LYS A 252 7.64 8.92 -21.51
C LYS A 252 7.36 7.79 -22.49
N HIS A 253 6.53 6.83 -22.07
CA HIS A 253 6.23 5.62 -22.84
C HIS A 253 4.87 5.75 -23.54
N LYS A 254 4.82 5.46 -24.85
CA LYS A 254 3.57 5.45 -25.63
C LYS A 254 2.50 4.51 -25.06
N GLN A 255 2.93 3.40 -24.45
CA GLN A 255 2.00 2.48 -23.79
C GLN A 255 1.32 3.14 -22.59
N THR A 256 2.08 3.87 -21.76
CA THR A 256 1.55 4.63 -20.64
C THR A 256 0.57 5.69 -21.14
N GLU A 257 0.95 6.46 -22.17
CA GLU A 257 0.09 7.47 -22.79
C GLU A 257 -1.23 6.87 -23.29
N GLY A 258 -1.17 5.75 -24.02
CA GLY A 258 -2.36 5.08 -24.53
C GLY A 258 -3.29 4.60 -23.41
N TYR A 259 -2.72 4.09 -22.30
CA TYR A 259 -3.50 3.63 -21.15
C TYR A 259 -4.17 4.80 -20.40
N VAL A 260 -3.42 5.84 -20.03
CA VAL A 260 -3.95 6.96 -19.24
C VAL A 260 -4.93 7.84 -20.03
N THR A 261 -4.87 7.82 -21.39
CA THR A 261 -5.82 8.50 -22.28
C THR A 261 -7.02 7.62 -22.64
N GLY A 262 -7.11 6.37 -22.16
CA GLY A 262 -8.21 5.44 -22.45
C GLY A 262 -8.23 4.90 -23.89
N ARG A 263 -7.11 4.98 -24.62
CA ARG A 263 -7.02 4.45 -26.00
C ARG A 263 -6.92 2.92 -26.02
N PHE A 264 -6.45 2.32 -24.97
CA PHE A 264 -6.47 0.87 -24.72
C PHE A 264 -6.42 0.56 -23.22
N GLY A 265 -7.07 -0.53 -22.79
CA GLY A 265 -7.14 -0.96 -21.38
C GLY A 265 -8.09 -2.12 -21.21
#